data_4bd345148ff398bc4aa57174122efcd9
#
_entry.id   4bd345148ff398bc4aa57174122efcd9
#
_cell.length_a   1.000
_cell.length_b   1.000
_cell.length_c   1.000
_cell.angle_alpha   90.00
_cell.angle_beta   90.00
_cell.angle_gamma   90.00
#
_symmetry.space_group_name_H-M   'P 1'
#
loop_
_entity.id
_entity.type
_entity.pdbx_description
1 polymer ?
#
loop_
_entity_poly.entity_id
_entity_poly.type
_entity_poly.pdbx_seq_one_letter_code
_entity_poly.pdbx_strand_id
1 'polypeptide(L)'
;MSGVRAVCFDLDGTLLRDDHVDDVVREAADEAASRFGLGTRFVDDAVHALHAYWFGVGESPLLSTVPTDGLPVDVWRAVLAAHGITEPDAATAAYRRQIQLEARAARLHDESLEVLVAARQRGLRTAVITNGPSELQRGKLATVGLDGFDAVIVSGEVGHRKPEPEIFALALAALRVDAGEAVHVGDNQIADVAGARAAGLTAVWINRNGAAAASDPHHTVTDLRELLPLL
;
A
#
# COMPACT_ATOMS: atom_id res chain seq x y z
N MET A 1 26.32 3.56 3.35
CA MET A 1 26.02 4.16 4.68
C MET A 1 26.63 3.25 5.74
N SER A 2 27.58 3.71 6.52
CA SER A 2 28.18 2.88 7.58
C SER A 2 27.21 2.86 8.77
N GLY A 3 26.76 1.68 9.16
CA GLY A 3 25.92 1.50 10.35
C GLY A 3 24.46 1.10 10.12
N VAL A 4 24.03 0.86 8.86
CA VAL A 4 22.70 0.30 8.60
C VAL A 4 22.59 -1.10 9.17
N ARG A 5 21.54 -1.36 9.94
CA ARG A 5 21.25 -2.66 10.58
C ARG A 5 19.87 -3.21 10.20
N ALA A 6 19.01 -2.37 9.64
CA ALA A 6 17.67 -2.77 9.24
C ALA A 6 17.21 -2.09 7.96
N VAL A 7 16.37 -2.81 7.20
CA VAL A 7 15.64 -2.29 6.04
C VAL A 7 14.15 -2.56 6.23
N CYS A 8 13.38 -1.50 6.19
CA CYS A 8 11.92 -1.54 6.21
C CYS A 8 11.41 -1.27 4.78
N PHE A 9 10.50 -2.09 4.32
CA PHE A 9 9.89 -1.97 3.00
C PHE A 9 8.42 -1.60 3.15
N ASP A 10 7.96 -0.70 2.32
CA ASP A 10 6.55 -0.67 1.99
C ASP A 10 6.19 -1.91 1.15
N LEU A 11 4.89 -2.20 1.02
CA LEU A 11 4.41 -3.38 0.33
C LEU A 11 3.92 -3.06 -1.09
N ASP A 12 2.85 -2.28 -1.22
CA ASP A 12 2.18 -1.98 -2.49
C ASP A 12 2.96 -0.93 -3.30
N GLY A 13 3.20 -1.15 -4.61
CA GLY A 13 4.04 -0.27 -5.43
C GLY A 13 5.55 -0.39 -5.15
N THR A 14 5.94 -1.07 -4.06
CA THR A 14 7.34 -1.24 -3.62
C THR A 14 7.83 -2.67 -3.81
N LEU A 15 7.40 -3.61 -2.97
CA LEU A 15 7.67 -5.05 -3.13
C LEU A 15 6.68 -5.71 -4.09
N LEU A 16 5.42 -5.26 -4.07
CA LEU A 16 4.35 -5.75 -4.93
C LEU A 16 4.03 -4.75 -6.04
N ARG A 17 3.63 -5.29 -7.18
CA ARG A 17 3.07 -4.51 -8.29
C ARG A 17 1.65 -4.07 -7.92
N ASP A 18 1.28 -2.88 -8.37
CA ASP A 18 -0.04 -2.26 -8.19
C ASP A 18 -0.80 -2.06 -9.52
N ASP A 19 -0.21 -2.50 -10.63
CA ASP A 19 -0.73 -2.35 -11.99
C ASP A 19 -2.03 -3.13 -12.29
N HIS A 20 -2.51 -3.92 -11.33
CA HIS A 20 -3.73 -4.74 -11.43
C HIS A 20 -4.92 -4.18 -10.63
N VAL A 21 -4.74 -3.09 -9.89
CA VAL A 21 -5.76 -2.59 -8.94
C VAL A 21 -7.06 -2.21 -9.64
N ASP A 22 -6.98 -1.52 -10.77
CA ASP A 22 -8.17 -1.11 -11.53
C ASP A 22 -8.93 -2.32 -12.11
N ASP A 23 -8.23 -3.36 -12.56
CA ASP A 23 -8.84 -4.59 -13.06
C ASP A 23 -9.59 -5.32 -11.95
N VAL A 24 -9.00 -5.39 -10.75
CA VAL A 24 -9.63 -5.98 -9.57
C VAL A 24 -10.88 -5.21 -9.14
N VAL A 25 -10.81 -3.88 -9.14
CA VAL A 25 -11.99 -3.04 -8.83
C VAL A 25 -13.08 -3.27 -9.86
N ARG A 26 -12.73 -3.34 -11.15
CA ARG A 26 -13.67 -3.62 -12.24
C ARG A 26 -14.35 -4.96 -12.05
N GLU A 27 -13.63 -6.04 -11.74
CA GLU A 27 -14.21 -7.35 -11.49
C GLU A 27 -15.18 -7.32 -10.30
N ALA A 28 -14.81 -6.68 -9.18
CA ALA A 28 -15.70 -6.54 -8.03
C ALA A 28 -16.96 -5.71 -8.36
N ALA A 29 -16.79 -4.67 -9.19
CA ALA A 29 -17.91 -3.83 -9.63
C ALA A 29 -18.84 -4.56 -10.60
N ASP A 30 -18.32 -5.36 -11.52
CA ASP A 30 -19.13 -6.19 -12.45
C ASP A 30 -19.97 -7.22 -11.68
N GLU A 31 -19.42 -7.84 -10.63
CA GLU A 31 -20.19 -8.74 -9.77
C GLU A 31 -21.29 -7.99 -9.00
N ALA A 32 -20.99 -6.80 -8.47
CA ALA A 32 -22.00 -5.96 -7.81
C ALA A 32 -23.07 -5.48 -8.80
N ALA A 33 -22.67 -5.06 -10.00
CA ALA A 33 -23.59 -4.67 -11.08
C ALA A 33 -24.55 -5.81 -11.43
N SER A 34 -24.02 -7.03 -11.58
CA SER A 34 -24.84 -8.22 -11.88
C SER A 34 -25.84 -8.51 -10.76
N ARG A 35 -25.43 -8.37 -9.50
CA ARG A 35 -26.31 -8.59 -8.35
C ARG A 35 -27.47 -7.60 -8.28
N PHE A 36 -27.24 -6.33 -8.60
CA PHE A 36 -28.20 -5.26 -8.45
C PHE A 36 -28.88 -4.82 -9.77
N GLY A 37 -28.55 -5.48 -10.90
CA GLY A 37 -29.10 -5.12 -12.21
C GLY A 37 -28.62 -3.77 -12.71
N LEU A 38 -27.39 -3.37 -12.36
CA LEU A 38 -26.77 -2.10 -12.76
C LEU A 38 -26.04 -2.23 -14.11
N GLY A 39 -25.90 -1.10 -14.82
CA GLY A 39 -25.20 -1.05 -16.10
C GLY A 39 -23.70 -0.73 -15.95
N THR A 40 -23.02 -0.69 -17.10
CA THR A 40 -21.56 -0.43 -17.21
C THR A 40 -21.15 0.91 -16.59
N ARG A 41 -22.02 1.92 -16.59
CA ARG A 41 -21.75 3.20 -15.95
C ARG A 41 -21.43 3.06 -14.46
N PHE A 42 -22.11 2.16 -13.74
CA PHE A 42 -21.78 1.88 -12.34
C PHE A 42 -20.35 1.35 -12.21
N VAL A 43 -19.96 0.42 -13.08
CA VAL A 43 -18.60 -0.16 -13.08
C VAL A 43 -17.56 0.92 -13.32
N ASP A 44 -17.76 1.78 -14.31
CA ASP A 44 -16.83 2.86 -14.63
C ASP A 44 -16.75 3.90 -13.49
N ASP A 45 -17.87 4.25 -12.87
CA ASP A 45 -17.91 5.16 -11.71
C ASP A 45 -17.18 4.54 -10.51
N ALA A 46 -17.31 3.23 -10.27
CA ALA A 46 -16.59 2.53 -9.20
C ALA A 46 -15.08 2.52 -9.42
N VAL A 47 -14.63 2.13 -10.61
CA VAL A 47 -13.20 2.13 -10.97
C VAL A 47 -12.64 3.54 -10.82
N HIS A 48 -13.30 4.54 -11.39
CA HIS A 48 -12.83 5.91 -11.34
C HIS A 48 -12.75 6.47 -9.91
N ALA A 49 -13.77 6.23 -9.08
CA ALA A 49 -13.80 6.71 -7.70
C ALA A 49 -12.72 6.03 -6.83
N LEU A 50 -12.55 4.72 -6.94
CA LEU A 50 -11.56 3.99 -6.17
C LEU A 50 -10.13 4.27 -6.64
N HIS A 51 -9.89 4.42 -7.95
CA HIS A 51 -8.62 4.89 -8.49
C HIS A 51 -8.24 6.27 -7.92
N ALA A 52 -9.15 7.24 -7.99
CA ALA A 52 -8.93 8.56 -7.42
C ALA A 52 -8.68 8.54 -5.90
N TYR A 53 -9.38 7.65 -5.18
CA TYR A 53 -9.16 7.46 -3.74
C TYR A 53 -7.76 6.93 -3.42
N TRP A 54 -7.30 5.89 -4.13
CA TRP A 54 -6.02 5.24 -3.82
C TRP A 54 -4.80 6.01 -4.32
N PHE A 55 -4.88 6.57 -5.51
CA PHE A 55 -3.73 7.19 -6.16
C PHE A 55 -3.72 8.72 -6.07
N GLY A 56 -4.82 9.33 -5.57
CA GLY A 56 -4.94 10.79 -5.50
C GLY A 56 -4.92 11.47 -6.87
N VAL A 57 -5.19 10.71 -7.94
CA VAL A 57 -5.14 11.19 -9.33
C VAL A 57 -6.55 11.17 -9.91
N GLY A 58 -6.96 12.29 -10.48
CA GLY A 58 -8.30 12.48 -11.03
C GLY A 58 -9.28 13.07 -10.01
N GLU A 59 -10.37 13.67 -10.53
CA GLU A 59 -11.45 14.20 -9.72
C GLU A 59 -12.67 13.30 -9.85
N SER A 60 -13.08 12.62 -8.78
CA SER A 60 -14.37 11.95 -8.75
C SER A 60 -15.33 12.78 -7.90
N PRO A 61 -16.45 13.29 -8.48
CA PRO A 61 -17.47 14.00 -7.72
C PRO A 61 -18.03 13.17 -6.56
N LEU A 62 -18.00 11.85 -6.67
CA LEU A 62 -18.46 10.92 -5.64
C LEU A 62 -17.61 10.97 -4.37
N LEU A 63 -16.31 11.28 -4.49
CA LEU A 63 -15.43 11.42 -3.33
C LEU A 63 -15.77 12.63 -2.45
N SER A 64 -16.48 13.64 -2.98
CA SER A 64 -16.94 14.77 -2.18
C SER A 64 -17.97 14.36 -1.12
N THR A 65 -18.59 13.21 -1.26
CA THR A 65 -19.56 12.64 -0.31
C THR A 65 -18.92 11.68 0.70
N VAL A 66 -17.66 11.33 0.48
CA VAL A 66 -16.88 10.45 1.39
C VAL A 66 -16.26 11.32 2.48
N PRO A 67 -16.31 10.91 3.77
CA PRO A 67 -15.61 11.62 4.85
C PRO A 67 -14.11 11.78 4.54
N THR A 68 -13.49 12.85 5.03
CA THR A 68 -12.05 13.11 4.81
C THR A 68 -11.16 11.98 5.34
N ASP A 69 -11.60 11.31 6.40
CA ASP A 69 -11.00 10.13 7.02
C ASP A 69 -11.69 8.81 6.60
N GLY A 70 -12.54 8.89 5.56
CA GLY A 70 -13.33 7.76 5.07
C GLY A 70 -12.45 6.62 4.56
N LEU A 71 -12.97 5.41 4.70
CA LEU A 71 -12.34 4.17 4.27
C LEU A 71 -12.82 3.77 2.85
N PRO A 72 -12.14 2.84 2.16
CA PRO A 72 -12.56 2.37 0.84
C PRO A 72 -14.01 1.86 0.79
N VAL A 73 -14.52 1.30 1.88
CA VAL A 73 -15.93 0.91 2.00
C VAL A 73 -16.88 2.10 1.90
N ASP A 74 -16.45 3.29 2.31
CA ASP A 74 -17.26 4.51 2.19
C ASP A 74 -17.30 4.99 0.75
N VAL A 75 -16.22 4.79 -0.02
CA VAL A 75 -16.20 5.02 -1.47
C VAL A 75 -17.20 4.08 -2.16
N TRP A 76 -17.17 2.78 -1.85
CA TRP A 76 -18.17 1.83 -2.35
C TRP A 76 -19.60 2.24 -2.02
N ARG A 77 -19.82 2.73 -0.78
CA ARG A 77 -21.14 3.21 -0.36
C ARG A 77 -21.60 4.42 -1.17
N ALA A 78 -20.70 5.38 -1.42
CA ALA A 78 -21.00 6.57 -2.22
C ALA A 78 -21.34 6.19 -3.68
N VAL A 79 -20.58 5.28 -4.29
CA VAL A 79 -20.81 4.79 -5.65
C VAL A 79 -22.16 4.07 -5.73
N LEU A 80 -22.44 3.12 -4.85
CA LEU A 80 -23.70 2.37 -4.82
C LEU A 80 -24.90 3.29 -4.61
N ALA A 81 -24.81 4.24 -3.68
CA ALA A 81 -25.86 5.21 -3.39
C ALA A 81 -26.18 6.10 -4.60
N ALA A 82 -25.16 6.53 -5.37
CA ALA A 82 -25.34 7.30 -6.60
C ALA A 82 -26.12 6.52 -7.68
N HIS A 83 -26.12 5.19 -7.60
CA HIS A 83 -26.89 4.29 -8.48
C HIS A 83 -28.16 3.72 -7.82
N GLY A 84 -28.60 4.34 -6.70
CA GLY A 84 -29.87 4.00 -6.05
C GLY A 84 -29.82 2.78 -5.12
N ILE A 85 -28.64 2.23 -4.85
CA ILE A 85 -28.45 1.09 -3.94
C ILE A 85 -28.08 1.61 -2.55
N THR A 86 -28.99 1.42 -1.60
CA THR A 86 -28.83 1.86 -0.20
C THR A 86 -28.90 0.71 0.82
N GLU A 87 -28.80 -0.53 0.34
CA GLU A 87 -28.78 -1.71 1.20
C GLU A 87 -27.58 -1.64 2.15
N PRO A 88 -27.78 -1.83 3.47
CA PRO A 88 -26.73 -1.61 4.48
C PRO A 88 -25.43 -2.40 4.23
N ASP A 89 -25.56 -3.63 3.74
CA ASP A 89 -24.41 -4.54 3.57
C ASP A 89 -23.81 -4.50 2.16
N ALA A 90 -24.41 -3.79 1.21
CA ALA A 90 -23.97 -3.80 -0.19
C ALA A 90 -22.53 -3.31 -0.35
N ALA A 91 -22.20 -2.16 0.26
CA ALA A 91 -20.85 -1.59 0.22
C ALA A 91 -19.81 -2.50 0.89
N THR A 92 -20.16 -3.07 2.03
CA THR A 92 -19.28 -4.00 2.75
C THR A 92 -19.02 -5.27 1.94
N ALA A 93 -20.04 -5.78 1.24
CA ALA A 93 -19.90 -6.97 0.40
C ALA A 93 -19.00 -6.68 -0.82
N ALA A 94 -19.21 -5.55 -1.51
CA ALA A 94 -18.39 -5.15 -2.66
C ALA A 94 -16.92 -4.92 -2.25
N TYR A 95 -16.68 -4.19 -1.16
CA TYR A 95 -15.34 -3.97 -0.64
C TYR A 95 -14.66 -5.28 -0.20
N ARG A 96 -15.37 -6.15 0.49
CA ARG A 96 -14.83 -7.46 0.89
C ARG A 96 -14.47 -8.31 -0.32
N ARG A 97 -15.27 -8.24 -1.38
CA ARG A 97 -14.96 -8.92 -2.65
C ARG A 97 -13.72 -8.34 -3.31
N GLN A 98 -13.59 -7.02 -3.37
CA GLN A 98 -12.38 -6.35 -3.86
C GLN A 98 -11.13 -6.83 -3.10
N ILE A 99 -11.15 -6.82 -1.76
CA ILE A 99 -10.03 -7.30 -0.93
C ILE A 99 -9.61 -8.72 -1.31
N GLN A 100 -10.56 -9.63 -1.49
CA GLN A 100 -10.28 -11.02 -1.86
C GLN A 100 -9.63 -11.14 -3.23
N LEU A 101 -10.13 -10.39 -4.21
CA LEU A 101 -9.57 -10.37 -5.57
C LEU A 101 -8.16 -9.76 -5.56
N GLU A 102 -7.98 -8.64 -4.88
CA GLU A 102 -6.71 -7.94 -4.79
C GLU A 102 -5.62 -8.79 -4.09
N ALA A 103 -5.97 -9.47 -3.01
CA ALA A 103 -5.05 -10.41 -2.37
C ALA A 103 -4.64 -11.55 -3.31
N ARG A 104 -5.57 -12.09 -4.11
CA ARG A 104 -5.28 -13.17 -5.08
C ARG A 104 -4.47 -12.70 -6.29
N ALA A 105 -4.65 -11.45 -6.71
CA ALA A 105 -3.95 -10.84 -7.83
C ALA A 105 -2.55 -10.35 -7.48
N ALA A 106 -2.17 -10.35 -6.19
CA ALA A 106 -0.87 -9.86 -5.72
C ALA A 106 0.29 -10.53 -6.47
N ARG A 107 1.23 -9.71 -6.94
CA ARG A 107 2.43 -10.15 -7.67
C ARG A 107 3.63 -9.34 -7.23
N LEU A 108 4.78 -10.01 -7.09
CA LEU A 108 6.04 -9.34 -6.79
C LEU A 108 6.54 -8.54 -7.99
N HIS A 109 7.31 -7.49 -7.72
CA HIS A 109 8.29 -7.01 -8.69
C HIS A 109 9.41 -8.04 -8.82
N ASP A 110 9.99 -8.15 -10.02
CA ASP A 110 10.96 -9.21 -10.37
C ASP A 110 12.17 -9.22 -9.45
N GLU A 111 12.59 -8.05 -8.96
CA GLU A 111 13.75 -7.86 -8.10
C GLU A 111 13.47 -8.04 -6.60
N SER A 112 12.21 -8.11 -6.17
CA SER A 112 11.85 -8.06 -4.75
C SER A 112 12.49 -9.17 -3.92
N LEU A 113 12.43 -10.42 -4.42
CA LEU A 113 13.04 -11.56 -3.73
C LEU A 113 14.57 -11.46 -3.68
N GLU A 114 15.19 -11.04 -4.78
CA GLU A 114 16.64 -10.85 -4.86
C GLU A 114 17.13 -9.88 -3.78
N VAL A 115 16.46 -8.72 -3.67
CA VAL A 115 16.83 -7.67 -2.70
C VAL A 115 16.61 -8.12 -1.26
N LEU A 116 15.49 -8.81 -0.97
CA LEU A 116 15.22 -9.37 0.36
C LEU A 116 16.27 -10.41 0.77
N VAL A 117 16.61 -11.32 -0.14
CA VAL A 117 17.66 -12.32 0.11
C VAL A 117 19.02 -11.65 0.35
N ALA A 118 19.39 -10.68 -0.48
CA ALA A 118 20.63 -9.95 -0.33
C ALA A 118 20.72 -9.17 0.99
N ALA A 119 19.63 -8.52 1.42
CA ALA A 119 19.56 -7.84 2.71
C ALA A 119 19.80 -8.80 3.89
N ARG A 120 19.12 -9.96 3.86
CA ARG A 120 19.28 -11.02 4.89
C ARG A 120 20.70 -11.61 4.90
N GLN A 121 21.30 -11.86 3.72
CA GLN A 121 22.69 -12.37 3.61
C GLN A 121 23.73 -11.40 4.20
N ARG A 122 23.42 -10.09 4.21
CA ARG A 122 24.24 -9.06 4.87
C ARG A 122 23.98 -8.97 6.37
N GLY A 123 23.12 -9.81 6.92
CA GLY A 123 22.76 -9.80 8.33
C GLY A 123 21.84 -8.65 8.74
N LEU A 124 21.21 -7.98 7.77
CA LEU A 124 20.25 -6.91 8.04
C LEU A 124 18.91 -7.50 8.51
N ARG A 125 18.29 -6.85 9.49
CA ARG A 125 16.92 -7.13 9.85
C ARG A 125 15.98 -6.54 8.81
N THR A 126 14.86 -7.23 8.56
CA THR A 126 13.91 -6.82 7.53
C THR A 126 12.51 -6.67 8.11
N ALA A 127 11.81 -5.61 7.72
CA ALA A 127 10.41 -5.42 8.09
C ALA A 127 9.58 -4.98 6.89
N VAL A 128 8.27 -5.24 6.97
CA VAL A 128 7.25 -4.58 6.15
C VAL A 128 6.52 -3.56 7.01
N ILE A 129 6.31 -2.35 6.48
CA ILE A 129 5.47 -1.31 7.08
C ILE A 129 4.45 -0.88 6.01
N THR A 130 3.20 -1.29 6.16
CA THR A 130 2.19 -1.09 5.11
C THR A 130 0.89 -0.50 5.65
N ASN A 131 0.28 0.40 4.87
CA ASN A 131 -1.05 0.91 5.14
C ASN A 131 -2.10 -0.03 4.51
N GLY A 132 -3.16 -0.30 5.26
CA GLY A 132 -4.28 -1.09 4.77
C GLY A 132 -4.89 -2.01 5.83
N PRO A 133 -6.00 -2.67 5.51
CA PRO A 133 -6.62 -3.63 6.41
C PRO A 133 -5.77 -4.91 6.51
N SER A 134 -5.77 -5.51 7.71
CA SER A 134 -4.99 -6.72 8.01
C SER A 134 -5.27 -7.87 7.04
N GLU A 135 -6.54 -8.13 6.77
CA GLU A 135 -6.97 -9.22 5.87
C GLU A 135 -6.34 -9.08 4.48
N LEU A 136 -6.32 -7.86 3.92
CA LEU A 136 -5.75 -7.60 2.60
C LEU A 136 -4.23 -7.76 2.61
N GLN A 137 -3.53 -7.05 3.50
CA GLN A 137 -2.06 -7.02 3.47
C GLN A 137 -1.44 -8.37 3.84
N ARG A 138 -2.03 -9.06 4.82
CA ARG A 138 -1.62 -10.43 5.16
C ARG A 138 -1.95 -11.43 4.03
N GLY A 139 -3.11 -11.26 3.38
CA GLY A 139 -3.50 -12.07 2.22
C GLY A 139 -2.54 -11.90 1.04
N LYS A 140 -2.13 -10.67 0.72
CA LYS A 140 -1.13 -10.39 -0.32
C LYS A 140 0.20 -11.09 -0.03
N LEU A 141 0.73 -10.91 1.19
CA LEU A 141 1.99 -11.57 1.61
C LEU A 141 1.92 -13.09 1.49
N ALA A 142 0.81 -13.69 1.93
CA ALA A 142 0.59 -15.14 1.83
C ALA A 142 0.51 -15.62 0.37
N THR A 143 -0.19 -14.87 -0.49
CA THR A 143 -0.34 -15.22 -1.92
C THR A 143 0.99 -15.26 -2.65
N VAL A 144 1.89 -14.31 -2.37
CA VAL A 144 3.21 -14.27 -3.01
C VAL A 144 4.29 -15.05 -2.26
N GLY A 145 3.94 -15.70 -1.15
CA GLY A 145 4.89 -16.50 -0.36
C GLY A 145 5.98 -15.66 0.31
N LEU A 146 5.70 -14.38 0.59
CA LEU A 146 6.62 -13.51 1.31
C LEU A 146 6.48 -13.71 2.82
N ASP A 147 7.42 -14.46 3.38
CA ASP A 147 7.55 -14.71 4.80
C ASP A 147 8.96 -14.40 5.33
N GLY A 148 9.20 -14.69 6.60
CA GLY A 148 10.54 -14.56 7.20
C GLY A 148 11.01 -13.12 7.41
N PHE A 149 10.11 -12.11 7.41
CA PHE A 149 10.44 -10.80 7.94
C PHE A 149 10.60 -10.85 9.46
N ASP A 150 11.54 -10.06 10.00
CA ASP A 150 11.67 -9.91 11.47
C ASP A 150 10.46 -9.19 12.06
N ALA A 151 9.80 -8.33 11.28
CA ALA A 151 8.55 -7.68 11.65
C ALA A 151 7.65 -7.39 10.42
N VAL A 152 6.33 -7.45 10.62
CA VAL A 152 5.33 -6.98 9.66
C VAL A 152 4.35 -6.09 10.41
N ILE A 153 4.36 -4.80 10.10
CA ILE A 153 3.54 -3.77 10.74
C ILE A 153 2.47 -3.34 9.73
N VAL A 154 1.23 -3.65 10.04
CA VAL A 154 0.06 -3.31 9.21
C VAL A 154 -0.77 -2.26 9.94
N SER A 155 -1.06 -1.14 9.30
CA SER A 155 -1.77 -0.02 9.95
C SER A 155 -3.12 -0.43 10.54
N GLY A 156 -3.85 -1.30 9.88
CA GLY A 156 -5.13 -1.83 10.37
C GLY A 156 -5.04 -2.73 11.59
N GLU A 157 -3.84 -3.14 12.00
CA GLU A 157 -3.60 -3.94 13.21
C GLU A 157 -3.17 -3.08 14.40
N VAL A 158 -2.40 -2.02 14.13
CA VAL A 158 -1.71 -1.25 15.18
C VAL A 158 -2.37 0.09 15.51
N GLY A 159 -3.38 0.51 14.72
CA GLY A 159 -4.10 1.76 14.94
C GLY A 159 -3.34 3.03 14.55
N HIS A 160 -2.16 2.89 13.96
CA HIS A 160 -1.35 3.97 13.40
C HIS A 160 -1.05 3.69 11.92
N ARG A 161 -0.94 4.75 11.12
CA ARG A 161 -0.72 4.64 9.67
C ARG A 161 0.42 5.55 9.22
N LYS A 162 1.13 5.19 8.16
CA LYS A 162 2.07 6.11 7.50
C LYS A 162 1.29 7.33 6.97
N PRO A 163 1.77 8.57 7.13
CA PRO A 163 3.11 8.98 7.60
C PRO A 163 3.27 9.19 9.11
N GLU A 164 2.34 8.75 9.96
CA GLU A 164 2.45 8.91 11.41
C GLU A 164 3.75 8.27 11.94
N PRO A 165 4.56 8.97 12.76
CA PRO A 165 5.85 8.44 13.22
C PRO A 165 5.70 7.20 14.11
N GLU A 166 4.55 7.01 14.74
CA GLU A 166 4.26 5.89 15.63
C GLU A 166 4.35 4.53 14.91
N ILE A 167 3.91 4.44 13.65
CA ILE A 167 3.99 3.17 12.91
C ILE A 167 5.44 2.77 12.63
N PHE A 168 6.31 3.74 12.35
CA PHE A 168 7.75 3.50 12.16
C PHE A 168 8.42 3.13 13.49
N ALA A 169 8.04 3.80 14.59
CA ALA A 169 8.55 3.48 15.92
C ALA A 169 8.22 2.05 16.34
N LEU A 170 7.03 1.54 16.01
CA LEU A 170 6.65 0.13 16.24
C LEU A 170 7.57 -0.83 15.48
N ALA A 171 7.88 -0.52 14.22
CA ALA A 171 8.80 -1.33 13.42
C ALA A 171 10.22 -1.32 14.02
N LEU A 172 10.75 -0.14 14.36
CA LEU A 172 12.09 0.00 14.98
C LEU A 172 12.18 -0.77 16.30
N ALA A 173 11.14 -0.68 17.14
CA ALA A 173 11.08 -1.42 18.41
C ALA A 173 11.10 -2.94 18.18
N ALA A 174 10.31 -3.44 17.21
CA ALA A 174 10.28 -4.86 16.86
C ALA A 174 11.64 -5.34 16.32
N LEU A 175 12.31 -4.52 15.50
CA LEU A 175 13.63 -4.79 14.94
C LEU A 175 14.77 -4.58 15.94
N ARG A 176 14.55 -3.90 17.07
CA ARG A 176 15.56 -3.54 18.08
C ARG A 176 16.72 -2.76 17.49
N VAL A 177 16.43 -1.72 16.72
CA VAL A 177 17.38 -0.81 16.11
C VAL A 177 16.97 0.64 16.35
N ASP A 178 17.94 1.53 16.34
CA ASP A 178 17.68 2.97 16.39
C ASP A 178 17.27 3.49 15.00
N ALA A 179 16.54 4.60 14.95
CA ALA A 179 16.03 5.16 13.69
C ALA A 179 17.16 5.46 12.67
N GLY A 180 18.29 6.01 13.14
CA GLY A 180 19.47 6.29 12.30
C GLY A 180 20.20 5.03 11.76
N GLU A 181 19.86 3.84 12.25
CA GLU A 181 20.39 2.55 11.80
C GLU A 181 19.45 1.84 10.81
N ALA A 182 18.30 2.45 10.48
CA ALA A 182 17.28 1.86 9.64
C ALA A 182 17.06 2.67 8.35
N VAL A 183 16.82 1.95 7.28
CA VAL A 183 16.38 2.48 5.99
C VAL A 183 14.91 2.12 5.80
N HIS A 184 14.09 3.04 5.31
CA HIS A 184 12.76 2.73 4.80
C HIS A 184 12.72 3.04 3.31
N VAL A 185 12.24 2.10 2.51
CA VAL A 185 12.03 2.27 1.09
C VAL A 185 10.54 2.12 0.76
N GLY A 186 10.00 3.06 0.00
CA GLY A 186 8.61 3.07 -0.43
C GLY A 186 8.40 3.98 -1.64
N ASP A 187 7.26 3.83 -2.29
CA ASP A 187 6.90 4.57 -3.50
C ASP A 187 6.12 5.86 -3.22
N ASN A 188 5.42 5.94 -2.09
CA ASN A 188 4.59 7.08 -1.74
C ASN A 188 5.40 8.18 -1.05
N GLN A 189 5.48 9.34 -1.71
CA GLN A 189 6.30 10.47 -1.24
C GLN A 189 5.86 11.02 0.12
N ILE A 190 4.57 10.96 0.46
CA ILE A 190 4.06 11.47 1.74
C ILE A 190 4.12 10.36 2.80
N ALA A 191 3.51 9.23 2.52
CA ALA A 191 3.41 8.15 3.49
C ALA A 191 4.78 7.56 3.84
N ASP A 192 5.60 7.26 2.83
CA ASP A 192 6.89 6.59 3.03
C ASP A 192 8.03 7.57 3.23
N VAL A 193 8.21 8.50 2.28
CA VAL A 193 9.41 9.36 2.30
C VAL A 193 9.32 10.38 3.42
N ALA A 194 8.27 11.20 3.45
CA ALA A 194 8.12 12.21 4.48
C ALA A 194 7.92 11.57 5.87
N GLY A 195 7.14 10.48 5.96
CA GLY A 195 6.92 9.75 7.20
C GLY A 195 8.21 9.16 7.79
N ALA A 196 9.00 8.44 6.99
CA ALA A 196 10.27 7.87 7.43
C ALA A 196 11.28 8.94 7.87
N ARG A 197 11.37 10.04 7.12
CA ARG A 197 12.23 11.18 7.52
C ARG A 197 11.80 11.78 8.85
N ALA A 198 10.50 12.01 9.03
CA ALA A 198 9.97 12.55 10.28
C ALA A 198 10.24 11.62 11.47
N ALA A 199 10.26 10.31 11.24
CA ALA A 199 10.61 9.30 12.23
C ALA A 199 12.12 9.08 12.40
N GLY A 200 12.97 9.79 11.64
CA GLY A 200 14.44 9.74 11.75
C GLY A 200 15.11 8.59 11.00
N LEU A 201 14.39 7.88 10.15
CA LEU A 201 14.96 6.84 9.29
C LEU A 201 15.61 7.45 8.04
N THR A 202 16.51 6.72 7.42
CA THR A 202 16.94 7.04 6.05
C THR A 202 15.82 6.67 5.10
N ALA A 203 15.25 7.67 4.42
CA ALA A 203 14.15 7.49 3.47
C ALA A 203 14.70 7.31 2.05
N VAL A 204 14.30 6.21 1.40
CA VAL A 204 14.59 5.92 0.00
C VAL A 204 13.27 5.92 -0.77
N TRP A 205 13.19 6.75 -1.78
CA TRP A 205 12.04 6.78 -2.67
C TRP A 205 12.25 5.87 -3.87
N ILE A 206 11.37 4.88 -4.04
CA ILE A 206 11.34 4.11 -5.28
C ILE A 206 10.41 4.78 -6.29
N ASN A 207 10.99 5.35 -7.34
CA ASN A 207 10.30 6.13 -8.36
C ASN A 207 10.30 5.41 -9.70
N ARG A 208 9.47 4.39 -9.83
CA ARG A 208 9.40 3.56 -11.06
C ARG A 208 8.84 4.31 -12.27
N ASN A 209 8.01 5.34 -12.02
CA ASN A 209 7.23 6.00 -13.05
C ASN A 209 7.82 7.36 -13.46
N GLY A 210 8.98 7.76 -12.94
CA GLY A 210 9.61 9.04 -13.25
C GLY A 210 8.81 10.26 -12.77
N ALA A 211 8.04 10.12 -11.69
CA ALA A 211 7.25 11.20 -11.10
C ALA A 211 8.16 12.33 -10.61
N ALA A 212 7.64 13.57 -10.61
CA ALA A 212 8.36 14.70 -10.02
C ALA A 212 8.46 14.55 -8.50
N ALA A 213 9.62 14.89 -7.92
CA ALA A 213 9.81 14.88 -6.49
C ALA A 213 8.97 16.00 -5.82
N ALA A 214 8.09 15.61 -4.91
CA ALA A 214 7.30 16.50 -4.05
C ALA A 214 7.71 16.39 -2.57
N SER A 215 8.61 15.45 -2.26
CA SER A 215 9.25 15.26 -0.97
C SER A 215 10.77 15.34 -1.13
N ASP A 216 11.50 15.24 -0.02
CA ASP A 216 12.97 15.32 0.01
C ASP A 216 13.55 13.96 0.48
N PRO A 217 13.61 12.92 -0.39
CA PRO A 217 14.20 11.64 -0.04
C PRO A 217 15.72 11.76 0.16
N HIS A 218 16.30 10.91 1.01
CA HIS A 218 17.76 10.81 1.11
C HIS A 218 18.36 10.19 -0.15
N HIS A 219 17.63 9.25 -0.77
CA HIS A 219 18.00 8.62 -2.04
C HIS A 219 16.74 8.37 -2.87
N THR A 220 16.91 8.40 -4.18
CA THR A 220 15.87 7.99 -5.14
C THR A 220 16.43 6.86 -5.99
N VAL A 221 15.63 5.79 -6.14
CA VAL A 221 15.96 4.63 -6.96
C VAL A 221 14.79 4.34 -7.91
N THR A 222 15.05 3.66 -9.01
CA THR A 222 14.02 3.25 -9.98
C THR A 222 13.79 1.74 -9.98
N ASP A 223 14.76 0.99 -9.43
CA ASP A 223 14.74 -0.45 -9.23
C ASP A 223 15.26 -0.76 -7.82
N LEU A 224 14.67 -1.72 -7.12
CA LEU A 224 15.08 -2.05 -5.76
C LEU A 224 16.52 -2.57 -5.67
N ARG A 225 17.09 -3.09 -6.74
CA ARG A 225 18.52 -3.51 -6.77
C ARG A 225 19.47 -2.35 -6.51
N GLU A 226 19.08 -1.13 -6.89
CA GLU A 226 19.86 0.08 -6.62
C GLU A 226 19.95 0.41 -5.11
N LEU A 227 19.10 -0.21 -4.28
CA LEU A 227 19.18 -0.14 -2.84
C LEU A 227 20.42 -0.87 -2.30
N LEU A 228 20.84 -1.96 -2.95
CA LEU A 228 21.92 -2.83 -2.43
C LEU A 228 23.24 -2.11 -2.14
N PRO A 229 23.77 -1.21 -2.99
CA PRO A 229 24.98 -0.47 -2.66
C PRO A 229 24.79 0.57 -1.53
N LEU A 230 23.57 0.88 -1.14
CA LEU A 230 23.26 1.81 -0.06
C LEU A 230 23.20 1.13 1.32
N LEU A 231 23.09 -0.20 1.37
CA LEU A 231 22.98 -1.05 2.56
C LEU A 231 24.38 -1.58 3.02
#